data_b4042a52cc92077a07dc0cfd71df2973
#
_entry.id   b4042a52cc92077a07dc0cfd71df2973
#
_cell.length_a   1.000
_cell.length_b   1.000
_cell.length_c   1.000
_cell.angle_alpha   90.00
_cell.angle_beta   90.00
_cell.angle_gamma   90.00
#
_symmetry.space_group_name_H-M   'P 1'
#
loop_
_entity.id
_entity.type
_entity.pdbx_description
1 polymer ?
#
loop_
_entity_poly.entity_id
_entity_poly.type
_entity_poly.pdbx_seq_one_letter_code
_entity_poly.pdbx_strand_id
1 'polypeptide(L)'
;MKNLLDLSPMAIPKAISIEQHLIEMRSNQAAWRQRPLLRKVYGHFYELIRRALTPIPGPIVELGSGIGAAKEFIPACITTDIFPNPWLDRHENAYALSFRDSSVSNLILLDVFHHLIYPGTALNEFHRVLRVTGRVIILEPAMSLLGKFIYGLFHHEPLGLLKPISWFAPDGFDPKKTGYYAAQANASRVFLGNHFKGALSSWDIPILESLPDIAYTASGGFSKPQFYPSALLPVIRDCENILARWPNFFATRLLVVLEKKALQDASPF
;
A
#
# COMPACT_ATOMS: atom_id res chain seq x y z
N MET A 1 -7.01 -19.81 -12.91
CA MET A 1 -8.45 -19.50 -13.02
C MET A 1 -9.22 -19.58 -11.70
N LYS A 2 -8.78 -20.29 -10.67
CA LYS A 2 -9.48 -20.35 -9.36
C LYS A 2 -9.56 -19.01 -8.59
N ASN A 3 -8.69 -18.04 -8.86
CA ASN A 3 -8.61 -16.78 -8.09
C ASN A 3 -9.45 -15.63 -8.65
N LEU A 4 -10.05 -15.76 -9.83
CA LEU A 4 -10.79 -14.68 -10.49
C LEU A 4 -12.25 -14.53 -10.02
N LEU A 5 -12.86 -15.59 -9.50
CA LEU A 5 -14.29 -15.67 -9.17
C LEU A 5 -14.56 -16.24 -7.79
N ASP A 6 -13.69 -16.02 -6.80
CA ASP A 6 -13.98 -16.45 -5.45
C ASP A 6 -15.10 -15.60 -4.83
N LEU A 7 -16.33 -16.10 -4.94
CA LEU A 7 -17.56 -15.53 -4.36
C LEU A 7 -17.83 -16.09 -2.95
N SER A 8 -16.88 -16.80 -2.34
CA SER A 8 -17.06 -17.36 -0.99
C SER A 8 -17.37 -16.25 0.01
N PRO A 9 -18.31 -16.46 0.96
CA PRO A 9 -18.47 -15.55 2.09
C PRO A 9 -17.13 -15.38 2.79
N MET A 10 -16.87 -14.19 3.37
CA MET A 10 -15.62 -13.88 4.06
C MET A 10 -15.26 -15.04 4.98
N ALA A 11 -14.41 -15.94 4.52
CA ALA A 11 -13.77 -16.91 5.40
C ALA A 11 -12.99 -16.08 6.43
N ILE A 12 -13.13 -16.39 7.72
CA ILE A 12 -12.32 -15.81 8.79
C ILE A 12 -10.87 -15.94 8.32
N PRO A 13 -10.15 -14.83 8.17
CA PRO A 13 -8.82 -14.86 7.58
C PRO A 13 -7.94 -15.84 8.39
N LYS A 14 -7.25 -16.74 7.71
CA LYS A 14 -6.37 -17.71 8.35
C LYS A 14 -5.25 -16.90 9.04
N ALA A 15 -5.15 -17.01 10.36
CA ALA A 15 -4.09 -16.36 11.11
C ALA A 15 -2.73 -16.86 10.58
N ILE A 16 -1.90 -15.97 10.06
CA ILE A 16 -0.50 -16.28 9.79
C ILE A 16 0.19 -16.33 11.14
N SER A 17 0.93 -17.40 11.42
CA SER A 17 1.72 -17.46 12.66
C SER A 17 2.88 -16.43 12.58
N ILE A 18 3.26 -15.87 13.73
CA ILE A 18 4.44 -14.98 13.82
C ILE A 18 5.68 -15.68 13.26
N GLU A 19 5.83 -16.96 13.50
CA GLU A 19 6.96 -17.76 13.01
C GLU A 19 6.98 -17.83 11.47
N GLN A 20 5.85 -18.11 10.84
CA GLN A 20 5.75 -18.14 9.37
C GLN A 20 6.06 -16.77 8.76
N HIS A 21 5.53 -15.69 9.34
CA HIS A 21 5.85 -14.34 8.92
C HIS A 21 7.35 -14.03 9.04
N LEU A 22 7.99 -14.38 10.15
CA LEU A 22 9.42 -14.15 10.35
C LEU A 22 10.29 -14.94 9.36
N ILE A 23 9.90 -16.17 9.01
CA ILE A 23 10.58 -16.98 7.99
C ILE A 23 10.51 -16.27 6.63
N GLU A 24 9.32 -15.80 6.26
CA GLU A 24 9.12 -15.07 5.01
C GLU A 24 9.93 -13.78 4.97
N MET A 25 9.88 -12.97 6.02
CA MET A 25 10.62 -11.72 6.10
C MET A 25 12.14 -11.92 6.04
N ARG A 26 12.68 -12.98 6.65
CA ARG A 26 14.11 -13.34 6.52
C ARG A 26 14.49 -13.73 5.09
N SER A 27 13.60 -14.47 4.40
CA SER A 27 13.77 -14.79 2.97
C SER A 27 13.79 -13.52 2.13
N ASN A 28 12.87 -12.59 2.41
CA ASN A 28 12.78 -11.31 1.71
C ASN A 28 14.01 -10.44 1.99
N GLN A 29 14.54 -10.42 3.21
CA GLN A 29 15.81 -9.74 3.52
C GLN A 29 17.00 -10.36 2.75
N ALA A 30 17.05 -11.68 2.60
CA ALA A 30 18.08 -12.33 1.82
C ALA A 30 17.97 -11.94 0.33
N ALA A 31 16.77 -11.96 -0.24
CA ALA A 31 16.51 -11.51 -1.60
C ALA A 31 16.90 -10.03 -1.80
N TRP A 32 16.57 -9.15 -0.84
CA TRP A 32 16.94 -7.74 -0.83
C TRP A 32 18.46 -7.53 -0.93
N ARG A 33 19.23 -8.29 -0.16
CA ARG A 33 20.71 -8.22 -0.16
C ARG A 33 21.33 -8.74 -1.45
N GLN A 34 20.74 -9.78 -2.05
CA GLN A 34 21.29 -10.50 -3.20
C GLN A 34 20.84 -9.94 -4.56
N ARG A 35 19.77 -9.10 -4.61
CA ARG A 35 19.16 -8.64 -5.87
C ARG A 35 19.28 -7.12 -6.02
N PRO A 36 20.37 -6.61 -6.61
CA PRO A 36 20.54 -5.16 -6.81
C PRO A 36 19.44 -4.53 -7.67
N LEU A 37 18.88 -5.27 -8.63
CA LEU A 37 17.76 -4.79 -9.46
C LEU A 37 16.52 -4.52 -8.62
N LEU A 38 16.18 -5.43 -7.71
CA LEU A 38 15.04 -5.26 -6.78
C LEU A 38 15.19 -3.97 -5.97
N ARG A 39 16.37 -3.71 -5.41
CA ARG A 39 16.65 -2.48 -4.67
C ARG A 39 16.52 -1.23 -5.53
N LYS A 40 16.97 -1.26 -6.80
CA LYS A 40 16.79 -0.14 -7.74
C LYS A 40 15.31 0.14 -8.04
N VAL A 41 14.51 -0.91 -8.21
CA VAL A 41 13.07 -0.77 -8.48
C VAL A 41 12.36 -0.20 -7.25
N TYR A 42 12.60 -0.74 -6.06
CA TYR A 42 12.05 -0.18 -4.81
C TYR A 42 12.54 1.24 -4.52
N GLY A 43 13.79 1.56 -4.88
CA GLY A 43 14.32 2.92 -4.81
C GLY A 43 13.48 3.91 -5.61
N HIS A 44 12.96 3.50 -6.78
CA HIS A 44 12.02 4.31 -7.54
C HIS A 44 10.67 4.48 -6.81
N PHE A 45 10.14 3.44 -6.17
CA PHE A 45 8.93 3.56 -5.36
C PHE A 45 9.09 4.56 -4.23
N TYR A 46 10.18 4.44 -3.48
CA TYR A 46 10.46 5.38 -2.40
C TYR A 46 10.76 6.80 -2.89
N GLU A 47 11.29 6.97 -4.11
CA GLU A 47 11.42 8.29 -4.71
C GLU A 47 10.06 8.92 -5.05
N LEU A 48 9.11 8.15 -5.59
CA LEU A 48 7.72 8.59 -5.80
C LEU A 48 7.07 8.98 -4.47
N ILE A 49 7.20 8.12 -3.46
CA ILE A 49 6.69 8.36 -2.10
C ILE A 49 7.32 9.62 -1.51
N ARG A 50 8.64 9.79 -1.61
CA ARG A 50 9.36 10.95 -1.06
C ARG A 50 8.91 12.27 -1.68
N ARG A 51 8.62 12.29 -2.98
CA ARG A 51 8.06 13.47 -3.67
C ARG A 51 6.64 13.80 -3.24
N ALA A 52 5.89 12.80 -2.78
CA ALA A 52 4.51 12.93 -2.33
C ALA A 52 4.37 13.34 -0.86
N LEU A 53 5.45 13.30 -0.06
CA LEU A 53 5.42 13.70 1.34
C LEU A 53 5.02 15.18 1.49
N THR A 54 4.20 15.47 2.49
CA THR A 54 3.98 16.88 2.89
C THR A 54 5.21 17.39 3.65
N PRO A 55 5.62 18.67 3.45
CA PRO A 55 6.77 19.24 4.15
C PRO A 55 6.45 19.69 5.59
N ILE A 56 5.23 19.51 6.08
CA ILE A 56 4.87 19.92 7.45
C ILE A 56 5.69 19.16 8.50
N PRO A 57 6.04 19.79 9.63
CA PRO A 57 6.79 19.11 10.69
C PRO A 57 6.02 17.93 11.28
N GLY A 58 6.72 16.84 11.59
CA GLY A 58 6.16 15.68 12.28
C GLY A 58 6.78 14.37 11.81
N PRO A 59 6.50 13.27 12.51
CA PRO A 59 6.94 11.94 12.12
C PRO A 59 6.43 11.52 10.75
N ILE A 60 7.29 10.83 10.00
CA ILE A 60 6.96 10.06 8.81
C ILE A 60 6.91 8.60 9.26
N VAL A 61 5.80 7.93 9.04
CA VAL A 61 5.57 6.56 9.53
C VAL A 61 5.19 5.67 8.36
N GLU A 62 5.87 4.53 8.19
CA GLU A 62 5.47 3.50 7.24
C GLU A 62 4.78 2.36 7.99
N LEU A 63 3.57 2.02 7.55
CA LEU A 63 2.79 0.89 8.04
C LEU A 63 3.06 -0.32 7.16
N GLY A 64 3.26 -1.50 7.76
CA GLY A 64 3.57 -2.72 7.02
C GLY A 64 4.96 -2.69 6.38
N SER A 65 5.96 -2.21 7.09
CA SER A 65 7.33 -2.03 6.57
C SER A 65 8.06 -3.34 6.26
N GLY A 66 7.54 -4.49 6.62
CA GLY A 66 8.09 -5.80 6.34
C GLY A 66 9.58 -5.92 6.69
N ILE A 67 10.46 -5.82 5.70
CA ILE A 67 11.92 -5.89 5.89
C ILE A 67 12.56 -4.58 6.37
N GLY A 68 11.80 -3.47 6.46
CA GLY A 68 12.30 -2.17 6.90
C GLY A 68 13.08 -1.38 5.85
N ALA A 69 12.85 -1.65 4.56
CA ALA A 69 13.61 -1.04 3.45
C ALA A 69 13.46 0.49 3.36
N ALA A 70 12.37 1.05 3.88
CA ALA A 70 12.11 2.50 3.84
C ALA A 70 13.27 3.34 4.38
N LYS A 71 13.96 2.89 5.42
CA LYS A 71 15.08 3.63 6.04
C LYS A 71 16.28 3.83 5.12
N GLU A 72 16.46 2.99 4.10
CA GLU A 72 17.53 3.19 3.11
C GLU A 72 17.27 4.42 2.23
N PHE A 73 15.99 4.82 2.05
CA PHE A 73 15.56 5.89 1.14
C PHE A 73 15.01 7.12 1.86
N ILE A 74 14.40 6.90 3.03
CA ILE A 74 13.81 7.93 3.90
C ILE A 74 14.35 7.68 5.32
N PRO A 75 15.58 8.11 5.65
CA PRO A 75 16.23 7.77 6.93
C PRO A 75 15.44 8.17 8.18
N ALA A 76 14.63 9.25 8.10
CA ALA A 76 13.78 9.71 9.20
C ALA A 76 12.48 8.93 9.35
N CYS A 77 12.20 7.94 8.48
CA CYS A 77 10.98 7.15 8.53
C CYS A 77 10.97 6.23 9.76
N ILE A 78 9.88 6.27 10.51
CA ILE A 78 9.56 5.28 11.54
C ILE A 78 8.95 4.08 10.86
N THR A 79 9.66 2.96 10.87
CA THR A 79 9.22 1.71 10.26
C THR A 79 8.39 0.89 11.23
N THR A 80 7.21 0.44 10.78
CA THR A 80 6.26 -0.28 11.64
C THR A 80 5.60 -1.45 10.91
N ASP A 81 5.14 -2.44 11.67
CA ASP A 81 4.37 -3.56 11.14
C ASP A 81 3.37 -4.04 12.18
N ILE A 82 2.32 -4.75 11.73
CA ILE A 82 1.40 -5.47 12.62
C ILE A 82 2.05 -6.70 13.26
N PHE A 83 3.16 -7.18 12.69
CA PHE A 83 3.97 -8.25 13.26
C PHE A 83 5.17 -7.67 14.00
N PRO A 84 5.59 -8.27 15.14
CA PRO A 84 6.71 -7.78 15.94
C PRO A 84 8.06 -8.14 15.31
N ASN A 85 8.40 -7.50 14.20
CA ASN A 85 9.68 -7.69 13.53
C ASN A 85 10.81 -6.98 14.30
N PRO A 86 11.88 -7.69 14.73
CA PRO A 86 12.89 -7.13 15.65
C PRO A 86 13.80 -6.06 15.02
N TRP A 87 13.72 -5.83 13.71
CA TRP A 87 14.50 -4.82 12.98
C TRP A 87 13.70 -3.55 12.69
N LEU A 88 12.41 -3.49 13.07
CA LEU A 88 11.56 -2.32 12.91
C LEU A 88 11.54 -1.48 14.19
N ASP A 89 11.14 -0.21 14.04
CA ASP A 89 11.12 0.71 15.19
C ASP A 89 9.97 0.44 16.13
N ARG A 90 8.79 0.03 15.60
CA ARG A 90 7.57 -0.15 16.40
C ARG A 90 6.68 -1.24 15.82
N HIS A 91 5.83 -1.76 16.70
CA HIS A 91 4.68 -2.59 16.37
C HIS A 91 3.43 -1.70 16.34
N GLU A 92 2.75 -1.61 15.19
CA GLU A 92 1.58 -0.76 15.01
C GLU A 92 0.47 -1.51 14.27
N ASN A 93 -0.77 -1.22 14.62
CA ASN A 93 -1.95 -1.73 13.92
C ASN A 93 -2.67 -0.57 13.24
N ALA A 94 -2.94 -0.68 11.95
CA ALA A 94 -3.59 0.34 11.13
C ALA A 94 -4.97 0.78 11.66
N TYR A 95 -5.62 -0.02 12.50
CA TYR A 95 -6.92 0.28 13.10
C TYR A 95 -6.83 0.90 14.50
N ALA A 96 -5.64 0.91 15.11
CA ALA A 96 -5.42 1.41 16.47
C ALA A 96 -3.95 1.81 16.62
N LEU A 97 -3.58 2.95 16.04
CA LEU A 97 -2.23 3.48 16.07
C LEU A 97 -1.88 4.08 17.45
N SER A 98 -0.68 3.80 17.93
CA SER A 98 -0.22 4.32 19.23
C SER A 98 0.08 5.82 19.24
N PHE A 99 0.02 6.48 18.09
CA PHE A 99 0.27 7.92 17.94
C PHE A 99 -0.88 8.76 18.51
N ARG A 100 -0.53 9.91 19.07
CA ARG A 100 -1.52 10.89 19.55
C ARG A 100 -2.27 11.52 18.37
N ASP A 101 -3.46 12.07 18.64
CA ASP A 101 -4.22 12.84 17.66
C ASP A 101 -3.36 13.98 17.11
N SER A 102 -3.48 14.20 15.80
CA SER A 102 -2.82 15.29 15.08
C SER A 102 -1.32 15.41 15.37
N SER A 103 -0.60 14.27 15.45
CA SER A 103 0.84 14.25 15.77
C SER A 103 1.73 13.81 14.59
N VAL A 104 1.19 13.08 13.60
CA VAL A 104 1.93 12.51 12.46
C VAL A 104 1.80 13.42 11.25
N SER A 105 2.88 13.62 10.49
CA SER A 105 2.85 14.39 9.24
C SER A 105 2.53 13.53 8.03
N ASN A 106 3.11 12.33 7.94
CA ASN A 106 2.94 11.44 6.80
C ASN A 106 2.78 9.98 7.25
N LEU A 107 1.82 9.29 6.66
CA LEU A 107 1.67 7.83 6.71
C LEU A 107 1.98 7.26 5.33
N ILE A 108 2.77 6.20 5.26
CA ILE A 108 3.14 5.51 4.03
C ILE A 108 2.59 4.09 4.08
N LEU A 109 1.90 3.70 3.01
CA LEU A 109 1.40 2.35 2.78
C LEU A 109 1.92 1.86 1.43
N LEU A 110 2.93 1.00 1.44
CA LEU A 110 3.47 0.35 0.25
C LEU A 110 3.05 -1.12 0.26
N ASP A 111 2.13 -1.49 -0.64
CA ASP A 111 1.52 -2.82 -0.70
C ASP A 111 0.83 -3.24 0.62
N VAL A 112 0.06 -2.33 1.24
CA VAL A 112 -0.60 -2.55 2.53
C VAL A 112 -2.11 -2.30 2.48
N PHE A 113 -2.58 -1.33 1.68
CA PHE A 113 -3.99 -0.95 1.68
C PHE A 113 -4.91 -2.10 1.28
N HIS A 114 -4.47 -2.97 0.39
CA HIS A 114 -5.24 -4.15 -0.04
C HIS A 114 -5.36 -5.24 1.05
N HIS A 115 -4.61 -5.13 2.14
CA HIS A 115 -4.74 -5.96 3.34
C HIS A 115 -5.74 -5.41 4.36
N LEU A 116 -6.26 -4.21 4.17
CA LEU A 116 -7.25 -3.63 5.08
C LEU A 116 -8.63 -4.24 4.81
N ILE A 117 -9.16 -4.99 5.78
CA ILE A 117 -10.52 -5.57 5.72
C ILE A 117 -11.56 -4.45 5.74
N TYR A 118 -11.32 -3.43 6.58
CA TYR A 118 -12.21 -2.30 6.84
C TYR A 118 -11.50 -0.98 6.51
N PRO A 119 -11.33 -0.65 5.22
CA PRO A 119 -10.51 0.51 4.83
C PRO A 119 -11.02 1.83 5.41
N GLY A 120 -12.33 2.02 5.56
CA GLY A 120 -12.89 3.24 6.16
C GLY A 120 -12.54 3.38 7.64
N THR A 121 -12.55 2.27 8.40
CA THR A 121 -12.11 2.29 9.81
C THR A 121 -10.63 2.66 9.93
N ALA A 122 -9.77 2.11 9.08
CA ALA A 122 -8.36 2.47 9.06
C ALA A 122 -8.15 3.94 8.63
N LEU A 123 -8.87 4.42 7.62
CA LEU A 123 -8.79 5.81 7.18
C LEU A 123 -9.25 6.80 8.25
N ASN A 124 -10.25 6.44 9.08
CA ASN A 124 -10.64 7.24 10.23
C ASN A 124 -9.51 7.33 11.27
N GLU A 125 -8.82 6.22 11.52
CA GLU A 125 -7.68 6.19 12.44
C GLU A 125 -6.49 7.00 11.87
N PHE A 126 -6.21 6.91 10.57
CA PHE A 126 -5.22 7.74 9.89
C PHE A 126 -5.56 9.22 10.00
N HIS A 127 -6.85 9.57 9.79
CA HIS A 127 -7.32 10.93 9.95
C HIS A 127 -7.16 11.45 11.39
N ARG A 128 -7.39 10.61 12.40
CA ARG A 128 -7.18 10.97 13.81
C ARG A 128 -5.72 11.36 14.08
N VAL A 129 -4.76 10.52 13.68
CA VAL A 129 -3.35 10.74 14.01
C VAL A 129 -2.66 11.78 13.15
N LEU A 130 -3.14 12.02 11.91
CA LEU A 130 -2.54 12.98 11.01
C LEU A 130 -2.82 14.41 11.44
N ARG A 131 -1.81 15.26 11.30
CA ARG A 131 -1.95 16.72 11.35
C ARG A 131 -2.82 17.20 10.22
N VAL A 132 -3.39 18.39 10.35
CA VAL A 132 -4.03 19.10 9.23
C VAL A 132 -3.01 19.24 8.10
N THR A 133 -3.40 19.00 6.85
CA THR A 133 -2.55 18.89 5.66
C THR A 133 -1.50 17.76 5.72
N GLY A 134 -1.59 16.89 6.72
CA GLY A 134 -0.84 15.63 6.76
C GLY A 134 -1.34 14.66 5.69
N ARG A 135 -0.47 13.76 5.22
CA ARG A 135 -0.75 12.90 4.07
C ARG A 135 -0.70 11.43 4.40
N VAL A 136 -1.58 10.66 3.73
CA VAL A 136 -1.43 9.22 3.54
C VAL A 136 -0.96 8.99 2.11
N ILE A 137 0.20 8.39 1.94
CA ILE A 137 0.77 8.02 0.64
C ILE A 137 0.61 6.52 0.46
N ILE A 138 -0.16 6.12 -0.54
CA ILE A 138 -0.54 4.75 -0.82
C ILE A 138 0.03 4.38 -2.18
N LEU A 139 0.87 3.34 -2.25
CA LEU A 139 1.37 2.77 -3.49
C LEU A 139 0.98 1.30 -3.56
N GLU A 140 0.09 0.96 -4.48
CA GLU A 140 -0.66 -0.29 -4.52
C GLU A 140 -0.69 -0.92 -5.93
N PRO A 141 -1.06 -2.20 -6.06
CA PRO A 141 -1.37 -2.80 -7.34
C PRO A 141 -2.50 -2.06 -8.07
N ALA A 142 -2.31 -1.81 -9.37
CA ALA A 142 -3.33 -1.23 -10.24
C ALA A 142 -4.04 -2.31 -11.07
N MET A 143 -5.36 -2.20 -11.19
CA MET A 143 -6.21 -3.16 -11.90
C MET A 143 -6.54 -2.72 -13.33
N SER A 144 -5.51 -2.35 -14.10
CA SER A 144 -5.58 -2.22 -15.55
C SER A 144 -5.79 -3.60 -16.22
N LEU A 145 -5.86 -3.64 -17.53
CA LEU A 145 -5.90 -4.93 -18.26
C LEU A 145 -4.65 -5.77 -17.97
N LEU A 146 -3.44 -5.17 -18.08
CA LEU A 146 -2.17 -5.83 -17.77
C LEU A 146 -2.06 -6.17 -16.28
N GLY A 147 -2.46 -5.27 -15.38
CA GLY A 147 -2.46 -5.51 -13.93
C GLY A 147 -3.31 -6.71 -13.54
N LYS A 148 -4.54 -6.81 -14.05
CA LYS A 148 -5.41 -7.98 -13.83
C LYS A 148 -4.79 -9.28 -14.34
N PHE A 149 -4.13 -9.23 -15.51
CA PHE A 149 -3.44 -10.39 -16.07
C PHE A 149 -2.27 -10.83 -15.19
N ILE A 150 -1.40 -9.89 -14.79
CA ILE A 150 -0.22 -10.20 -13.99
C ILE A 150 -0.61 -10.68 -12.60
N TYR A 151 -1.38 -9.89 -11.86
CA TYR A 151 -1.75 -10.24 -10.49
C TYR A 151 -2.73 -11.42 -10.42
N GLY A 152 -3.56 -11.61 -11.42
CA GLY A 152 -4.50 -12.75 -11.47
C GLY A 152 -3.85 -14.09 -11.79
N LEU A 153 -2.75 -14.10 -12.54
CA LEU A 153 -2.10 -15.34 -12.96
C LEU A 153 -0.80 -15.65 -12.19
N PHE A 154 -0.05 -14.61 -11.82
CA PHE A 154 1.30 -14.78 -11.29
C PHE A 154 1.44 -14.43 -9.82
N HIS A 155 0.41 -13.83 -9.20
CA HIS A 155 0.40 -13.52 -7.77
C HIS A 155 -0.42 -14.56 -6.98
N HIS A 156 0.02 -14.85 -5.75
CA HIS A 156 -0.64 -15.86 -4.91
C HIS A 156 -1.88 -15.31 -4.18
N GLU A 157 -1.97 -14.00 -4.01
CA GLU A 157 -3.10 -13.36 -3.35
C GLU A 157 -4.28 -13.14 -4.29
N PRO A 158 -5.51 -13.21 -3.77
CA PRO A 158 -6.71 -13.03 -4.58
C PRO A 158 -6.85 -11.58 -5.07
N LEU A 159 -7.36 -11.41 -6.29
CA LEU A 159 -7.69 -10.08 -6.82
C LEU A 159 -8.82 -9.40 -6.04
N GLY A 160 -9.82 -10.16 -5.61
CA GLY A 160 -10.99 -9.64 -4.87
C GLY A 160 -11.86 -8.68 -5.68
N LEU A 161 -11.88 -8.78 -7.03
CA LEU A 161 -12.61 -7.85 -7.92
C LEU A 161 -14.11 -7.77 -7.61
N LEU A 162 -14.73 -8.89 -7.25
CA LEU A 162 -16.17 -9.01 -7.00
C LEU A 162 -16.51 -9.13 -5.51
N LYS A 163 -15.51 -9.26 -4.61
CA LYS A 163 -15.78 -9.31 -3.18
C LYS A 163 -16.33 -7.99 -2.67
N PRO A 164 -17.40 -7.97 -1.87
CA PRO A 164 -17.85 -6.75 -1.21
C PRO A 164 -16.74 -6.14 -0.37
N ILE A 165 -16.57 -4.81 -0.42
CA ILE A 165 -15.69 -4.07 0.47
C ILE A 165 -16.52 -3.64 1.67
N SER A 166 -16.27 -4.22 2.84
CA SER A 166 -16.84 -3.75 4.11
C SER A 166 -16.09 -2.49 4.52
N TRP A 167 -16.73 -1.32 4.34
CA TRP A 167 -16.06 -0.03 4.56
C TRP A 167 -15.70 0.19 6.03
N PHE A 168 -16.66 -0.05 6.93
CA PHE A 168 -16.45 0.07 8.37
C PHE A 168 -16.46 -1.29 9.05
N ALA A 169 -15.70 -1.39 10.13
CA ALA A 169 -15.76 -2.54 11.02
C ALA A 169 -17.12 -2.65 11.72
N PRO A 170 -17.60 -3.88 12.00
CA PRO A 170 -18.84 -4.07 12.77
C PRO A 170 -18.65 -3.65 14.23
N ASP A 171 -19.78 -3.43 14.92
CA ASP A 171 -19.78 -3.17 16.36
C ASP A 171 -19.06 -4.29 17.13
N GLY A 172 -18.23 -3.90 18.10
CA GLY A 172 -17.45 -4.85 18.89
C GLY A 172 -16.19 -5.36 18.19
N PHE A 173 -15.79 -4.80 17.05
CA PHE A 173 -14.54 -5.14 16.38
C PHE A 173 -13.33 -4.92 17.30
N ASP A 174 -12.52 -5.96 17.44
CA ASP A 174 -11.25 -5.92 18.18
C ASP A 174 -10.07 -5.89 17.19
N PRO A 175 -9.36 -4.76 17.05
CA PRO A 175 -8.19 -4.66 16.17
C PRO A 175 -7.12 -5.73 16.41
N LYS A 176 -6.99 -6.22 17.65
CA LYS A 176 -5.98 -7.23 18.02
C LYS A 176 -6.29 -8.63 17.46
N LYS A 177 -7.53 -8.85 17.03
CA LYS A 177 -7.99 -10.13 16.48
C LYS A 177 -8.11 -10.12 14.96
N THR A 178 -7.48 -9.15 14.30
CA THR A 178 -7.49 -9.06 12.84
C THR A 178 -6.64 -10.17 12.24
N GLY A 179 -7.26 -11.03 11.43
CA GLY A 179 -6.54 -12.06 10.68
C GLY A 179 -5.98 -11.54 9.35
N TYR A 180 -5.21 -12.38 8.66
CA TYR A 180 -4.69 -12.04 7.33
C TYR A 180 -5.82 -11.91 6.29
N TYR A 181 -5.84 -10.81 5.59
CA TYR A 181 -6.75 -10.52 4.48
C TYR A 181 -5.96 -9.98 3.30
N ALA A 182 -6.37 -10.31 2.08
CA ALA A 182 -5.84 -9.69 0.87
C ALA A 182 -6.92 -9.58 -0.20
N ALA A 183 -6.96 -8.45 -0.88
CA ALA A 183 -7.76 -8.20 -2.06
C ALA A 183 -7.06 -7.13 -2.91
N GLN A 184 -6.20 -7.57 -3.81
CA GLN A 184 -5.31 -6.74 -4.63
C GLN A 184 -6.01 -5.59 -5.37
N ALA A 185 -7.30 -5.77 -5.69
CA ALA A 185 -8.08 -4.76 -6.40
C ALA A 185 -8.65 -3.66 -5.51
N ASN A 186 -8.56 -3.77 -4.19
CA ASN A 186 -9.29 -2.85 -3.29
C ASN A 186 -8.89 -1.39 -3.51
N ALA A 187 -7.60 -1.08 -3.62
CA ALA A 187 -7.16 0.30 -3.86
C ALA A 187 -7.75 0.86 -5.19
N SER A 188 -7.66 0.11 -6.28
CA SER A 188 -8.25 0.52 -7.57
C SER A 188 -9.77 0.72 -7.49
N ARG A 189 -10.49 -0.16 -6.77
CA ARG A 189 -11.94 -0.09 -6.61
C ARG A 189 -12.39 1.07 -5.73
N VAL A 190 -11.60 1.40 -4.73
CA VAL A 190 -11.88 2.50 -3.79
C VAL A 190 -11.59 3.84 -4.44
N PHE A 191 -10.41 4.01 -5.03
CA PHE A 191 -9.92 5.32 -5.43
C PHE A 191 -10.21 5.68 -6.89
N LEU A 192 -10.26 4.71 -7.81
CA LEU A 192 -10.64 4.96 -9.20
C LEU A 192 -12.14 4.81 -9.46
N GLY A 193 -12.85 4.12 -8.56
CA GLY A 193 -14.30 3.96 -8.61
C GLY A 193 -15.06 5.17 -8.05
N ASN A 194 -16.37 5.21 -8.32
CA ASN A 194 -17.24 6.29 -7.80
C ASN A 194 -17.93 5.93 -6.49
N HIS A 195 -17.94 4.65 -6.12
CA HIS A 195 -18.76 4.13 -5.01
C HIS A 195 -18.38 4.73 -3.65
N PHE A 196 -17.08 4.98 -3.42
CA PHE A 196 -16.57 5.47 -2.14
C PHE A 196 -16.28 6.98 -2.12
N LYS A 197 -16.58 7.75 -3.18
CA LYS A 197 -16.28 9.18 -3.23
C LYS A 197 -16.86 9.97 -2.05
N GLY A 198 -18.11 9.68 -1.65
CA GLY A 198 -18.73 10.32 -0.48
C GLY A 198 -18.02 9.99 0.83
N ALA A 199 -17.56 8.75 0.96
CA ALA A 199 -16.84 8.29 2.15
C ALA A 199 -15.42 8.88 2.28
N LEU A 200 -14.88 9.45 1.20
CA LEU A 200 -13.58 10.14 1.16
C LEU A 200 -13.70 11.66 1.28
N SER A 201 -14.88 12.20 1.64
CA SER A 201 -15.16 13.64 1.67
C SER A 201 -14.29 14.45 2.65
N SER A 202 -13.76 13.81 3.71
CA SER A 202 -12.82 14.41 4.67
C SER A 202 -11.38 14.52 4.15
N TRP A 203 -11.11 14.03 2.95
CA TRP A 203 -9.81 14.00 2.31
C TRP A 203 -9.81 14.83 1.03
N ASP A 204 -8.70 15.53 0.77
CA ASP A 204 -8.32 15.94 -0.57
C ASP A 204 -7.46 14.84 -1.20
N ILE A 205 -7.51 14.72 -2.52
CA ILE A 205 -6.73 13.72 -3.26
C ILE A 205 -5.83 14.46 -4.27
N PRO A 206 -4.71 15.05 -3.81
CA PRO A 206 -3.84 15.83 -4.68
C PRO A 206 -3.11 14.99 -5.73
N ILE A 207 -2.93 13.68 -5.50
CA ILE A 207 -2.31 12.76 -6.46
C ILE A 207 -3.14 11.49 -6.55
N LEU A 208 -3.48 11.12 -7.79
CA LEU A 208 -4.15 9.87 -8.14
C LEU A 208 -3.62 9.43 -9.51
N GLU A 209 -2.55 8.62 -9.50
CA GLU A 209 -1.82 8.25 -10.70
C GLU A 209 -1.75 6.74 -10.88
N SER A 210 -2.09 6.30 -12.08
CA SER A 210 -1.95 4.90 -12.51
C SER A 210 -0.69 4.76 -13.34
N LEU A 211 0.29 4.01 -12.84
CA LEU A 211 1.64 3.93 -13.36
C LEU A 211 1.91 2.56 -13.98
N PRO A 212 2.44 2.48 -15.21
CA PRO A 212 3.00 1.25 -15.72
C PRO A 212 4.35 1.00 -15.00
N ASP A 213 4.43 -0.08 -14.23
CA ASP A 213 5.69 -0.48 -13.58
C ASP A 213 6.02 -1.93 -13.95
N ILE A 214 6.37 -2.12 -15.21
CA ILE A 214 6.80 -3.39 -15.78
C ILE A 214 8.15 -3.78 -15.19
N ALA A 215 9.00 -2.79 -14.88
CA ALA A 215 10.28 -3.00 -14.24
C ALA A 215 10.17 -3.78 -12.94
N TYR A 216 9.16 -3.46 -12.10
CA TYR A 216 8.90 -4.21 -10.87
C TYR A 216 8.41 -5.62 -11.17
N THR A 217 7.37 -5.74 -11.98
CA THR A 217 6.75 -7.05 -12.26
C THR A 217 7.77 -8.01 -12.92
N ALA A 218 8.58 -7.52 -13.84
CA ALA A 218 9.62 -8.29 -14.51
C ALA A 218 10.92 -8.45 -13.68
N SER A 219 11.09 -7.68 -12.59
CA SER A 219 12.20 -7.93 -11.65
C SER A 219 12.04 -9.23 -10.87
N GLY A 220 10.82 -9.80 -10.87
CA GLY A 220 10.48 -11.00 -10.10
C GLY A 220 10.19 -10.73 -8.62
N GLY A 221 10.30 -9.48 -8.16
CA GLY A 221 10.07 -9.11 -6.77
C GLY A 221 10.94 -9.92 -5.80
N PHE A 222 10.37 -10.23 -4.63
CA PHE A 222 11.05 -11.03 -3.62
C PHE A 222 11.04 -12.54 -3.91
N SER A 223 10.04 -13.04 -4.63
CA SER A 223 9.76 -14.49 -4.71
C SER A 223 10.04 -15.14 -6.07
N LYS A 224 10.16 -14.37 -7.15
CA LYS A 224 10.34 -14.90 -8.50
C LYS A 224 11.75 -14.59 -9.02
N PRO A 225 12.25 -15.33 -10.02
CA PRO A 225 13.50 -14.99 -10.67
C PRO A 225 13.38 -13.66 -11.43
N GLN A 226 14.51 -12.99 -11.59
CA GLN A 226 14.63 -11.79 -12.40
C GLN A 226 14.55 -12.15 -13.89
N PHE A 227 13.66 -11.48 -14.65
CA PHE A 227 13.43 -11.77 -16.06
C PHE A 227 14.27 -10.91 -17.03
N TYR A 228 14.98 -9.90 -16.55
CA TYR A 228 15.83 -9.04 -17.38
C TYR A 228 17.11 -8.62 -16.63
N PRO A 229 18.23 -8.41 -17.33
CA PRO A 229 19.45 -7.91 -16.70
C PRO A 229 19.30 -6.44 -16.27
N SER A 230 19.95 -6.06 -15.17
CA SER A 230 19.83 -4.71 -14.60
C SER A 230 20.24 -3.58 -15.56
N ALA A 231 21.05 -3.88 -16.59
CA ALA A 231 21.45 -2.93 -17.62
C ALA A 231 20.29 -2.46 -18.50
N LEU A 232 19.20 -3.26 -18.62
CA LEU A 232 18.03 -2.90 -19.40
C LEU A 232 17.01 -2.04 -18.62
N LEU A 233 17.23 -1.79 -17.33
CA LEU A 233 16.29 -1.00 -16.52
C LEU A 233 16.00 0.39 -17.12
N PRO A 234 16.99 1.18 -17.63
CA PRO A 234 16.69 2.46 -18.26
C PRO A 234 15.76 2.34 -19.46
N VAL A 235 16.02 1.35 -20.34
CA VAL A 235 15.19 1.12 -21.54
C VAL A 235 13.76 0.74 -21.16
N ILE A 236 13.60 -0.09 -20.11
CA ILE A 236 12.26 -0.46 -19.62
C ILE A 236 11.54 0.78 -19.07
N ARG A 237 12.24 1.66 -18.33
CA ARG A 237 11.67 2.92 -17.83
C ARG A 237 11.25 3.85 -18.98
N ASP A 238 12.02 3.93 -20.06
CA ASP A 238 11.63 4.70 -21.24
C ASP A 238 10.37 4.12 -21.90
N CYS A 239 10.28 2.79 -22.00
CA CYS A 239 9.05 2.13 -22.45
C CYS A 239 7.85 2.43 -21.54
N GLU A 240 8.03 2.38 -20.22
CA GLU A 240 6.98 2.71 -19.25
C GLU A 240 6.48 4.15 -19.42
N ASN A 241 7.37 5.11 -19.66
CA ASN A 241 6.99 6.50 -19.94
C ASN A 241 6.10 6.62 -21.19
N ILE A 242 6.33 5.79 -22.20
CA ILE A 242 5.48 5.72 -23.39
C ILE A 242 4.13 5.08 -23.05
N LEU A 243 4.14 3.95 -22.32
CA LEU A 243 2.95 3.19 -21.95
C LEU A 243 2.04 3.94 -20.95
N ALA A 244 2.59 4.89 -20.20
CA ALA A 244 1.85 5.75 -19.29
C ALA A 244 0.72 6.55 -19.97
N ARG A 245 0.77 6.69 -21.30
CA ARG A 245 -0.30 7.32 -22.10
C ARG A 245 -1.59 6.47 -22.15
N TRP A 246 -1.51 5.19 -21.84
CA TRP A 246 -2.64 4.24 -21.83
C TRP A 246 -2.77 3.51 -20.49
N PRO A 247 -3.04 4.23 -19.37
CA PRO A 247 -3.03 3.67 -18.02
C PRO A 247 -4.05 2.53 -17.82
N ASN A 248 -5.21 2.61 -18.50
CA ASN A 248 -6.24 1.55 -18.41
C ASN A 248 -5.76 0.20 -18.96
N PHE A 249 -4.75 0.20 -19.82
CA PHE A 249 -4.19 -1.01 -20.39
C PHE A 249 -2.95 -1.49 -19.65
N PHE A 250 -2.05 -0.57 -19.27
CA PHE A 250 -0.69 -0.93 -18.89
C PHE A 250 -0.32 -0.61 -17.44
N ALA A 251 -1.15 0.12 -16.69
CA ALA A 251 -0.82 0.41 -15.31
C ALA A 251 -0.78 -0.86 -14.46
N THR A 252 0.30 -1.04 -13.72
CA THR A 252 0.48 -2.11 -12.74
C THR A 252 0.60 -1.57 -11.32
N ARG A 253 0.79 -0.26 -11.17
CA ARG A 253 0.84 0.44 -9.88
C ARG A 253 -0.13 1.62 -9.85
N LEU A 254 -0.65 1.89 -8.67
CA LEU A 254 -1.54 3.01 -8.37
C LEU A 254 -0.93 3.80 -7.21
N LEU A 255 -0.57 5.05 -7.48
CA LEU A 255 -0.16 6.01 -6.45
C LEU A 255 -1.36 6.88 -6.07
N VAL A 256 -1.70 6.88 -4.80
CA VAL A 256 -2.76 7.71 -4.22
C VAL A 256 -2.18 8.51 -3.07
N VAL A 257 -2.44 9.80 -3.06
CA VAL A 257 -2.14 10.66 -1.91
C VAL A 257 -3.45 11.22 -1.38
N LEU A 258 -3.73 10.93 -0.12
CA LEU A 258 -4.83 11.53 0.61
C LEU A 258 -4.25 12.59 1.54
N GLU A 259 -4.78 13.81 1.47
CA GLU A 259 -4.40 14.91 2.36
C GLU A 259 -5.56 15.23 3.30
N LYS A 260 -5.27 15.27 4.60
CA LYS A 260 -6.28 15.62 5.62
C LYS A 260 -6.71 17.06 5.44
N LYS A 261 -8.01 17.28 5.17
CA LYS A 261 -8.58 18.61 5.07
C LYS A 261 -8.44 19.41 6.37
N ALA A 262 -8.18 20.69 6.23
CA ALA A 262 -8.44 21.62 7.31
C ALA A 262 -9.96 21.59 7.60
N LEU A 263 -10.33 21.52 8.89
CA LEU A 263 -11.72 21.80 9.24
C LEU A 263 -12.05 23.18 8.68
N GLN A 264 -13.00 23.27 7.78
CA GLN A 264 -13.60 24.56 7.47
C GLN A 264 -14.23 25.02 8.77
N ASP A 265 -13.70 26.11 9.34
CA ASP A 265 -14.38 26.78 10.46
C ASP A 265 -15.83 26.98 10.00
N ALA A 266 -16.76 26.34 10.72
CA ALA A 266 -18.16 26.66 10.55
C ALA A 266 -18.28 28.16 10.76
N SER A 267 -18.49 28.90 9.68
CA SER A 267 -18.68 30.35 9.75
C SER A 267 -19.80 30.59 10.78
N PRO A 268 -19.58 31.34 11.84
CA PRO A 268 -20.67 31.68 12.76
C PRO A 268 -21.62 32.56 11.96
N PHE A 269 -22.79 32.00 11.64
CA PHE A 269 -23.94 32.81 11.21
C PHE A 269 -24.59 33.46 12.42
#